data_6a4a4a4449b01d09abfef380aafe99f2
#
_entry.id   6a4a4a4449b01d09abfef380aafe99f2
#
_cell.length_a   1.000
_cell.length_b   1.000
_cell.length_c   1.000
_cell.angle_alpha   90.00
_cell.angle_beta   90.00
_cell.angle_gamma   90.00
#
_symmetry.space_group_name_H-M   'P 1'
#
loop_
_entity.id
_entity.type
_entity.pdbx_description
1 polymer ?
#
loop_
_entity_poly.entity_id
_entity_poly.type
_entity_poly.pdbx_seq_one_letter_code
_entity_poly.pdbx_strand_id
1 'polypeptide(L)'
;MRKVFYAYAVNNSGPDSRVEAFLNLPAAPYEILDAMDKLRCGDGAGVKFRVDEFYRFGSLVPFLSEPNDLRELNALAQKLSELDEQQEVAFEGLLMIEYRTKQAPIDLPDLIDLAYSTDRCHVVGEALNDSQLGRFCAEKSFVPGAEDLPDSLFELLDFERIGREHRHQTGGVIVERTADHPGGYGRPLAFDSEEKAREAAKAFNDWRGPFDDMYENTAAPLEEEKPKWNMELS
;
A
#
# COMPACT_ATOMS: atom_id res chain seq x y z
N MET A 1 -6.04 8.43 -11.86
CA MET A 1 -5.35 7.76 -10.76
C MET A 1 -4.94 8.79 -9.73
N ARG A 2 -5.26 8.60 -8.45
CA ARG A 2 -4.90 9.54 -7.38
C ARG A 2 -3.38 9.44 -7.13
N LYS A 3 -2.69 10.57 -7.02
CA LYS A 3 -1.27 10.58 -6.64
C LYS A 3 -1.11 10.29 -5.14
N VAL A 4 -0.09 9.52 -4.80
CA VAL A 4 0.16 9.02 -3.43
C VAL A 4 1.44 9.58 -2.88
N PHE A 5 2.51 9.58 -3.69
CA PHE A 5 3.84 10.02 -3.30
C PHE A 5 4.42 11.03 -4.30
N TYR A 6 5.31 11.89 -3.80
CA TYR A 6 6.26 12.63 -4.62
C TYR A 6 7.65 12.05 -4.37
N ALA A 7 8.22 11.46 -5.40
CA ALA A 7 9.52 10.78 -5.33
C ALA A 7 10.61 11.66 -5.96
N TYR A 8 11.79 11.60 -5.39
CA TYR A 8 12.95 12.39 -5.75
C TYR A 8 14.21 11.54 -5.82
N ALA A 9 15.01 11.74 -6.86
CA ALA A 9 16.33 11.16 -6.99
C ALA A 9 17.37 12.14 -7.50
N VAL A 10 18.62 11.92 -7.14
CA VAL A 10 19.78 12.70 -7.58
C VAL A 10 20.84 11.75 -8.10
N ASN A 11 21.38 12.05 -9.28
CA ASN A 11 22.61 11.46 -9.76
C ASN A 11 23.77 12.46 -9.56
N ASN A 12 24.72 12.11 -8.70
CA ASN A 12 25.93 12.89 -8.42
C ASN A 12 27.19 12.31 -9.08
N SER A 13 27.04 11.40 -10.07
CA SER A 13 28.16 10.64 -10.65
C SER A 13 29.02 11.43 -11.64
N GLY A 14 28.72 12.70 -11.91
CA GLY A 14 29.47 13.57 -12.82
C GLY A 14 30.15 14.74 -12.11
N PRO A 15 31.34 15.18 -12.58
CA PRO A 15 32.07 16.24 -11.92
C PRO A 15 31.41 17.64 -12.00
N ASP A 16 30.44 17.83 -12.90
CA ASP A 16 29.88 19.16 -13.19
C ASP A 16 28.33 19.23 -13.18
N SER A 17 27.63 18.18 -12.86
CA SER A 17 26.16 18.23 -12.94
C SER A 17 25.48 17.32 -11.93
N ARG A 18 24.88 17.92 -10.92
CA ARG A 18 23.82 17.32 -10.15
C ARG A 18 22.58 17.22 -11.05
N VAL A 19 22.26 16.02 -11.48
CA VAL A 19 21.03 15.76 -12.25
C VAL A 19 19.97 15.24 -11.29
N GLU A 20 18.80 15.86 -11.34
CA GLU A 20 17.68 15.57 -10.49
C GLU A 20 16.50 15.06 -11.32
N ALA A 21 15.76 14.11 -10.78
CA ALA A 21 14.49 13.68 -11.32
C ALA A 21 13.42 13.62 -10.23
N PHE A 22 12.21 14.01 -10.62
CA PHE A 22 11.05 14.06 -9.75
C PHE A 22 9.90 13.34 -10.42
N LEU A 23 9.13 12.58 -9.62
CA LEU A 23 7.97 11.85 -10.10
C LEU A 23 6.83 11.91 -9.10
N ASN A 24 5.64 12.20 -9.62
CA ASN A 24 4.39 12.01 -8.87
C ASN A 24 3.92 10.57 -9.08
N LEU A 25 3.99 9.75 -8.04
CA LEU A 25 3.59 8.34 -8.10
C LEU A 25 2.12 8.15 -7.67
N PRO A 26 1.41 7.23 -8.31
CA PRO A 26 1.86 6.36 -9.39
C PRO A 26 2.09 7.11 -10.70
N ALA A 27 3.13 6.70 -11.43
CA ALA A 27 3.54 7.25 -12.71
C ALA A 27 3.36 6.22 -13.83
N ALA A 28 3.13 6.71 -15.04
CA ALA A 28 3.07 5.85 -16.21
C ALA A 28 4.49 5.35 -16.60
N PRO A 29 4.61 4.19 -17.26
CA PRO A 29 5.92 3.65 -17.64
C PRO A 29 6.82 4.62 -18.38
N TYR A 30 6.27 5.41 -19.30
CA TYR A 30 7.05 6.40 -20.07
C TYR A 30 7.57 7.55 -19.17
N GLU A 31 6.85 7.95 -18.11
CA GLU A 31 7.29 8.98 -17.16
C GLU A 31 8.48 8.48 -16.33
N ILE A 32 8.45 7.18 -15.99
CA ILE A 32 9.54 6.51 -15.27
C ILE A 32 10.78 6.44 -16.15
N LEU A 33 10.62 6.01 -17.41
CA LEU A 33 11.73 5.95 -18.36
C LEU A 33 12.33 7.34 -18.61
N ASP A 34 11.52 8.39 -18.79
CA ASP A 34 11.99 9.77 -18.94
C ASP A 34 12.78 10.24 -17.71
N ALA A 35 12.35 9.90 -16.52
CA ALA A 35 13.08 10.21 -15.29
C ALA A 35 14.43 9.49 -15.21
N MET A 36 14.47 8.22 -15.61
CA MET A 36 15.70 7.42 -15.65
C MET A 36 16.69 7.95 -16.69
N ASP A 37 16.22 8.31 -17.88
CA ASP A 37 17.02 8.93 -18.93
C ASP A 37 17.59 10.27 -18.48
N LYS A 38 16.80 11.11 -17.82
CA LYS A 38 17.26 12.37 -17.22
C LYS A 38 18.38 12.15 -16.21
N LEU A 39 18.27 11.12 -15.39
CA LEU A 39 19.31 10.75 -14.44
C LEU A 39 20.58 10.18 -15.11
N ARG A 40 20.54 9.91 -16.41
CA ARG A 40 21.62 9.27 -17.17
C ARG A 40 22.09 7.97 -16.53
N CYS A 41 21.19 7.25 -15.94
CA CYS A 41 21.44 5.93 -15.37
C CYS A 41 21.22 4.93 -16.48
N GLY A 42 22.27 4.38 -17.11
CA GLY A 42 22.22 3.37 -18.19
C GLY A 42 21.07 2.36 -18.02
N ASP A 43 21.18 1.11 -18.16
CA ASP A 43 20.12 0.08 -18.18
C ASP A 43 19.01 0.16 -17.11
N GLY A 44 18.90 1.29 -16.37
CA GLY A 44 17.84 1.57 -15.39
C GLY A 44 17.79 0.64 -14.18
N ALA A 45 18.61 -0.38 -14.17
CA ALA A 45 18.72 -1.28 -13.04
C ALA A 45 19.35 -0.56 -11.83
N GLY A 46 18.62 -0.51 -10.72
CA GLY A 46 19.14 -0.01 -9.46
C GLY A 46 19.02 1.50 -9.25
N VAL A 47 18.25 2.22 -10.07
CA VAL A 47 17.91 3.62 -9.76
C VAL A 47 17.03 3.66 -8.51
N LYS A 48 17.52 4.36 -7.48
CA LYS A 48 16.82 4.47 -6.21
C LYS A 48 16.27 5.87 -6.03
N PHE A 49 15.03 5.92 -5.57
CA PHE A 49 14.31 7.13 -5.28
C PHE A 49 13.94 7.20 -3.79
N ARG A 50 13.95 8.40 -3.25
CA ARG A 50 13.41 8.68 -1.92
C ARG A 50 12.05 9.35 -2.07
N VAL A 51 11.12 8.99 -1.20
CA VAL A 51 9.86 9.72 -1.08
C VAL A 51 10.13 11.02 -0.33
N ASP A 52 9.75 12.14 -0.94
CA ASP A 52 9.96 13.48 -0.39
C ASP A 52 8.67 14.04 0.22
N GLU A 53 7.53 13.77 -0.44
CA GLU A 53 6.21 14.15 0.06
C GLU A 53 5.23 12.96 -0.01
N PHE A 54 4.41 12.87 1.02
CA PHE A 54 3.32 11.91 1.12
C PHE A 54 2.00 12.69 0.99
N TYR A 55 1.33 12.52 -0.14
CA TYR A 55 0.00 13.12 -0.33
C TYR A 55 -1.08 12.36 0.43
N ARG A 56 -0.80 11.08 0.70
CA ARG A 56 -1.64 10.15 1.47
C ARG A 56 -0.74 9.15 2.18
N PHE A 57 -1.30 8.44 3.16
CA PHE A 57 -0.57 7.40 3.90
C PHE A 57 0.70 7.91 4.60
N GLY A 58 0.57 9.00 5.34
CA GLY A 58 1.68 9.57 6.11
C GLY A 58 2.30 8.61 7.14
N SER A 59 1.57 7.54 7.51
CA SER A 59 2.07 6.42 8.33
C SER A 59 3.26 5.68 7.69
N LEU A 60 3.44 5.80 6.37
CA LEU A 60 4.54 5.16 5.64
C LEU A 60 5.87 5.92 5.73
N VAL A 61 5.90 7.14 6.26
CA VAL A 61 7.13 7.95 6.40
C VAL A 61 8.29 7.17 7.03
N PRO A 62 8.11 6.42 8.13
CA PRO A 62 9.22 5.68 8.75
C PRO A 62 9.80 4.57 7.88
N PHE A 63 9.03 4.04 6.94
CA PHE A 63 9.39 2.87 6.13
C PHE A 63 9.96 3.25 4.76
N LEU A 64 9.63 4.43 4.25
CA LEU A 64 10.02 4.90 2.92
C LEU A 64 10.98 6.10 2.95
N SER A 65 11.62 6.37 4.10
CA SER A 65 12.61 7.45 4.25
C SER A 65 13.95 7.17 3.56
N GLU A 66 14.32 5.91 3.44
CA GLU A 66 15.52 5.47 2.75
C GLU A 66 15.30 5.33 1.24
N PRO A 67 16.37 5.38 0.42
CA PRO A 67 16.25 5.19 -1.03
C PRO A 67 15.66 3.83 -1.41
N ASN A 68 14.60 3.85 -2.19
CA ASN A 68 13.84 2.68 -2.61
C ASN A 68 14.00 2.40 -4.11
N ASP A 69 13.73 1.17 -4.53
CA ASP A 69 13.59 0.87 -5.95
C ASP A 69 12.37 1.60 -6.53
N LEU A 70 12.58 2.32 -7.65
CA LEU A 70 11.52 3.13 -8.25
C LEU A 70 10.34 2.29 -8.75
N ARG A 71 10.61 1.10 -9.30
CA ARG A 71 9.56 0.25 -9.88
C ARG A 71 8.67 -0.31 -8.78
N GLU A 72 9.26 -0.83 -7.72
CA GLU A 72 8.53 -1.33 -6.56
C GLU A 72 7.77 -0.20 -5.86
N LEU A 73 8.38 0.98 -5.71
CA LEU A 73 7.72 2.14 -5.14
C LEU A 73 6.51 2.60 -5.98
N ASN A 74 6.63 2.53 -7.31
CA ASN A 74 5.52 2.83 -8.21
C ASN A 74 4.40 1.78 -8.11
N ALA A 75 4.75 0.50 -7.98
CA ALA A 75 3.78 -0.58 -7.78
C ALA A 75 2.99 -0.40 -6.47
N LEU A 76 3.68 -0.08 -5.37
CA LEU A 76 3.02 0.27 -4.11
C LEU A 76 2.08 1.46 -4.29
N ALA A 77 2.55 2.55 -4.89
CA ALA A 77 1.75 3.75 -5.13
C ALA A 77 0.52 3.46 -6.01
N GLN A 78 0.67 2.62 -7.02
CA GLN A 78 -0.45 2.20 -7.88
C GLN A 78 -1.50 1.47 -7.06
N LYS A 79 -1.11 0.44 -6.31
CA LYS A 79 -2.05 -0.31 -5.48
C LYS A 79 -2.74 0.58 -4.44
N LEU A 80 -1.99 1.42 -3.73
CA LEU A 80 -2.56 2.35 -2.74
C LEU A 80 -3.53 3.37 -3.36
N SER A 81 -3.31 3.78 -4.63
CA SER A 81 -4.19 4.70 -5.33
C SER A 81 -5.55 4.10 -5.68
N GLU A 82 -5.66 2.78 -5.71
CA GLU A 82 -6.85 1.99 -6.06
C GLU A 82 -7.69 1.61 -4.84
N LEU A 83 -7.14 1.73 -3.62
CA LEU A 83 -7.85 1.36 -2.40
C LEU A 83 -9.09 2.24 -2.17
N ASP A 84 -10.18 1.61 -1.78
CA ASP A 84 -11.36 2.28 -1.25
C ASP A 84 -11.19 2.63 0.24
N GLU A 85 -12.15 3.34 0.83
CA GLU A 85 -12.07 3.79 2.22
C GLU A 85 -11.95 2.63 3.23
N GLN A 86 -12.56 1.48 2.98
CA GLN A 86 -12.46 0.32 3.87
C GLN A 86 -11.10 -0.35 3.71
N GLN A 87 -10.61 -0.47 2.49
CA GLN A 87 -9.30 -1.02 2.20
C GLN A 87 -8.17 -0.12 2.74
N GLU A 88 -8.35 1.20 2.76
CA GLU A 88 -7.41 2.12 3.41
C GLU A 88 -7.31 1.84 4.93
N VAL A 89 -8.44 1.72 5.62
CA VAL A 89 -8.45 1.33 7.05
C VAL A 89 -7.83 -0.05 7.24
N ALA A 90 -8.11 -0.99 6.34
CA ALA A 90 -7.51 -2.32 6.38
C ALA A 90 -5.98 -2.26 6.25
N PHE A 91 -5.47 -1.50 5.29
CA PHE A 91 -4.04 -1.34 5.06
C PHE A 91 -3.32 -0.76 6.29
N GLU A 92 -3.82 0.36 6.82
CA GLU A 92 -3.27 0.99 8.02
C GLU A 92 -3.34 0.05 9.24
N GLY A 93 -4.44 -0.68 9.38
CA GLY A 93 -4.59 -1.67 10.44
C GLY A 93 -3.58 -2.81 10.33
N LEU A 94 -3.40 -3.36 9.14
CA LEU A 94 -2.41 -4.40 8.88
C LEU A 94 -0.98 -3.89 9.11
N LEU A 95 -0.66 -2.67 8.67
CA LEU A 95 0.63 -2.03 8.91
C LEU A 95 0.92 -1.88 10.42
N MET A 96 -0.07 -1.43 11.21
CA MET A 96 0.07 -1.31 12.65
C MET A 96 0.28 -2.67 13.33
N ILE A 97 -0.40 -3.71 12.87
CA ILE A 97 -0.26 -5.07 13.41
C ILE A 97 1.12 -5.61 13.06
N GLU A 98 1.54 -5.50 11.80
CA GLU A 98 2.85 -5.95 11.32
C GLU A 98 3.97 -5.25 12.07
N TYR A 99 3.90 -3.94 12.24
CA TYR A 99 4.89 -3.15 12.99
C TYR A 99 5.01 -3.56 14.46
N ARG A 100 3.91 -4.01 15.09
CA ARG A 100 3.92 -4.49 16.47
C ARG A 100 4.43 -5.91 16.63
N THR A 101 4.23 -6.75 15.63
CA THR A 101 4.51 -8.20 15.70
C THR A 101 5.85 -8.57 15.10
N LYS A 102 6.26 -7.87 14.05
CA LYS A 102 7.51 -8.14 13.35
C LYS A 102 8.69 -7.55 14.13
N GLN A 103 9.67 -8.39 14.45
CA GLN A 103 10.92 -7.97 15.08
C GLN A 103 11.97 -7.45 14.08
N ALA A 104 11.65 -7.48 12.79
CA ALA A 104 12.48 -7.03 11.69
C ALA A 104 11.91 -5.74 11.08
N PRO A 105 12.72 -4.91 10.41
CA PRO A 105 12.20 -3.80 9.62
C PRO A 105 11.18 -4.28 8.58
N ILE A 106 10.12 -3.49 8.37
CA ILE A 106 9.17 -3.69 7.28
C ILE A 106 9.81 -3.06 6.04
N ASP A 107 10.05 -3.86 5.03
CA ASP A 107 10.62 -3.38 3.75
C ASP A 107 9.53 -3.08 2.71
N LEU A 108 9.95 -2.60 1.54
CA LEU A 108 9.02 -2.22 0.48
C LEU A 108 8.21 -3.42 -0.07
N PRO A 109 8.79 -4.61 -0.30
CA PRO A 109 8.01 -5.80 -0.61
C PRO A 109 6.95 -6.16 0.43
N ASP A 110 7.27 -6.09 1.73
CA ASP A 110 6.30 -6.32 2.80
C ASP A 110 5.12 -5.31 2.71
N LEU A 111 5.40 -4.02 2.44
CA LEU A 111 4.37 -2.99 2.29
C LEU A 111 3.45 -3.27 1.09
N ILE A 112 4.01 -3.77 0.00
CA ILE A 112 3.23 -4.19 -1.18
C ILE A 112 2.33 -5.37 -0.80
N ASP A 113 2.85 -6.36 -0.08
CA ASP A 113 2.08 -7.52 0.41
C ASP A 113 0.90 -7.09 1.28
N LEU A 114 1.11 -6.16 2.20
CA LEU A 114 0.04 -5.62 3.05
C LEU A 114 -1.02 -4.92 2.21
N ALA A 115 -0.63 -4.13 1.20
CA ALA A 115 -1.56 -3.43 0.32
C ALA A 115 -2.44 -4.39 -0.51
N TYR A 116 -1.89 -5.54 -0.93
CA TYR A 116 -2.64 -6.60 -1.62
C TYR A 116 -3.43 -7.51 -0.66
N SER A 117 -3.20 -7.42 0.64
CA SER A 117 -3.88 -8.23 1.66
C SER A 117 -5.09 -7.55 2.30
N THR A 118 -5.45 -6.36 1.85
CA THR A 118 -6.54 -5.57 2.43
C THR A 118 -7.90 -6.27 2.41
N ASP A 119 -8.18 -7.07 1.39
CA ASP A 119 -9.43 -7.84 1.27
C ASP A 119 -9.57 -8.94 2.35
N ARG A 120 -8.50 -9.21 3.09
CA ARG A 120 -8.46 -10.19 4.19
C ARG A 120 -8.60 -9.53 5.56
N CYS A 121 -9.04 -8.31 5.59
CA CYS A 121 -9.27 -7.57 6.80
C CYS A 121 -10.77 -7.36 7.00
N HIS A 122 -11.27 -7.65 8.21
CA HIS A 122 -12.59 -7.23 8.61
C HIS A 122 -12.49 -5.80 9.14
N VAL A 123 -13.22 -4.89 8.53
CA VAL A 123 -13.21 -3.47 8.87
C VAL A 123 -14.56 -3.03 9.42
N VAL A 124 -14.55 -2.26 10.50
CA VAL A 124 -15.71 -1.57 11.06
C VAL A 124 -15.39 -0.07 11.08
N GLY A 125 -15.78 0.64 10.02
CA GLY A 125 -15.47 2.06 9.83
C GLY A 125 -16.09 2.99 10.88
N GLU A 126 -17.13 2.55 11.57
CA GLU A 126 -17.81 3.31 12.64
C GLU A 126 -17.11 3.18 14.00
N ALA A 127 -16.21 2.22 14.18
CA ALA A 127 -15.55 1.95 15.44
C ALA A 127 -14.20 2.67 15.56
N LEU A 128 -14.24 3.93 15.97
CA LEU A 128 -13.07 4.79 16.16
C LEU A 128 -12.45 4.70 17.56
N ASN A 129 -13.08 3.98 18.47
CA ASN A 129 -12.63 3.72 19.84
C ASN A 129 -13.24 2.44 20.41
N ASP A 130 -12.72 1.98 21.53
CA ASP A 130 -13.19 0.75 22.17
C ASP A 130 -14.69 0.80 22.54
N SER A 131 -15.23 1.96 22.93
CA SER A 131 -16.65 2.07 23.27
C SER A 131 -17.56 1.88 22.05
N GLN A 132 -17.20 2.46 20.91
CA GLN A 132 -17.95 2.28 19.65
C GLN A 132 -17.81 0.85 19.13
N LEU A 133 -16.62 0.26 19.23
CA LEU A 133 -16.42 -1.15 18.90
C LEU A 133 -17.26 -2.07 19.78
N GLY A 134 -17.30 -1.82 21.08
CA GLY A 134 -18.08 -2.62 22.01
C GLY A 134 -19.58 -2.51 21.77
N ARG A 135 -20.10 -1.32 21.44
CA ARG A 135 -21.49 -1.13 21.04
C ARG A 135 -21.78 -1.94 19.76
N PHE A 136 -20.94 -1.82 18.74
CA PHE A 136 -21.05 -2.61 17.52
C PHE A 136 -21.09 -4.11 17.83
N CYS A 137 -20.19 -4.60 18.69
CA CYS A 137 -20.14 -6.01 19.07
C CYS A 137 -21.43 -6.47 19.75
N ALA A 138 -22.00 -5.64 20.64
CA ALA A 138 -23.26 -5.95 21.33
C ALA A 138 -24.45 -5.94 20.35
N GLU A 139 -24.54 -4.97 19.46
CA GLU A 139 -25.60 -4.85 18.45
C GLU A 139 -25.57 -5.96 17.36
N LYS A 140 -24.38 -6.50 17.09
CA LYS A 140 -24.16 -7.54 16.07
C LYS A 140 -24.04 -8.95 16.65
N SER A 141 -24.52 -9.18 17.85
CA SER A 141 -24.55 -10.49 18.53
C SER A 141 -23.17 -11.14 18.73
N PHE A 142 -22.08 -10.32 18.75
CA PHE A 142 -20.76 -10.81 19.15
C PHE A 142 -20.65 -10.98 20.68
N VAL A 143 -21.60 -10.42 21.42
CA VAL A 143 -21.71 -10.54 22.90
C VAL A 143 -22.91 -11.43 23.18
N PRO A 144 -22.73 -12.68 23.64
CA PRO A 144 -23.84 -13.59 23.90
C PRO A 144 -24.88 -13.01 24.87
N GLY A 145 -26.14 -13.01 24.47
CA GLY A 145 -27.28 -12.54 25.27
C GLY A 145 -27.46 -11.01 25.28
N ALA A 146 -26.64 -10.25 24.59
CA ALA A 146 -26.82 -8.79 24.49
C ALA A 146 -28.07 -8.44 23.68
N GLU A 147 -28.38 -9.24 22.64
CA GLU A 147 -29.57 -9.08 21.79
C GLU A 147 -30.91 -9.29 22.53
N ASP A 148 -30.88 -10.01 23.64
CA ASP A 148 -32.08 -10.30 24.44
C ASP A 148 -32.34 -9.26 25.56
N LEU A 149 -31.43 -8.29 25.72
CA LEU A 149 -31.57 -7.28 26.77
C LEU A 149 -32.62 -6.21 26.39
N PRO A 150 -33.46 -5.80 27.33
CA PRO A 150 -34.24 -4.57 27.17
C PRO A 150 -33.33 -3.37 26.96
N ASP A 151 -33.76 -2.38 26.14
CA ASP A 151 -32.97 -1.18 25.82
C ASP A 151 -32.35 -0.49 27.04
N SER A 152 -33.12 -0.43 28.15
CA SER A 152 -32.64 0.17 29.39
C SER A 152 -31.48 -0.57 30.07
N LEU A 153 -31.39 -1.87 29.87
CA LEU A 153 -30.26 -2.70 30.35
C LEU A 153 -29.12 -2.73 29.33
N PHE A 154 -29.43 -2.70 28.05
CA PHE A 154 -28.45 -2.63 27.00
C PHE A 154 -27.55 -1.37 27.14
N GLU A 155 -28.15 -0.21 27.40
CA GLU A 155 -27.41 1.04 27.62
C GLU A 155 -26.56 1.08 28.92
N LEU A 156 -26.73 0.09 29.82
CA LEU A 156 -25.89 -0.08 31.00
C LEU A 156 -24.65 -0.96 30.78
N LEU A 157 -24.51 -1.54 29.58
CA LEU A 157 -23.34 -2.35 29.25
C LEU A 157 -22.06 -1.47 29.23
N ASP A 158 -20.98 -2.03 29.73
CA ASP A 158 -19.65 -1.43 29.64
C ASP A 158 -19.06 -1.66 28.24
N PHE A 159 -19.53 -0.84 27.28
CA PHE A 159 -19.09 -0.95 25.88
C PHE A 159 -17.58 -0.77 25.72
N GLU A 160 -16.94 0.08 26.50
CA GLU A 160 -15.49 0.26 26.43
C GLU A 160 -14.74 -1.03 26.78
N ARG A 161 -15.17 -1.70 27.83
CA ARG A 161 -14.60 -2.99 28.25
C ARG A 161 -14.86 -4.08 27.20
N ILE A 162 -16.08 -4.15 26.66
CA ILE A 162 -16.46 -5.11 25.60
C ILE A 162 -15.57 -4.92 24.38
N GLY A 163 -15.43 -3.69 23.89
CA GLY A 163 -14.63 -3.41 22.71
C GLY A 163 -13.15 -3.71 22.92
N ARG A 164 -12.60 -3.32 24.07
CA ARG A 164 -11.21 -3.61 24.44
C ARG A 164 -10.95 -5.13 24.49
N GLU A 165 -11.84 -5.89 25.10
CA GLU A 165 -11.74 -7.35 25.19
C GLU A 165 -11.82 -7.99 23.81
N HIS A 166 -12.79 -7.57 22.98
CA HIS A 166 -12.92 -8.05 21.60
C HIS A 166 -11.66 -7.77 20.78
N ARG A 167 -11.11 -6.54 20.87
CA ARG A 167 -9.88 -6.16 20.17
C ARG A 167 -8.69 -7.02 20.60
N HIS A 168 -8.55 -7.29 21.89
CA HIS A 168 -7.49 -8.17 22.41
C HIS A 168 -7.65 -9.61 21.92
N GLN A 169 -8.86 -10.16 21.96
CA GLN A 169 -9.12 -11.54 21.53
C GLN A 169 -8.91 -11.74 20.03
N THR A 170 -9.22 -10.74 19.23
CA THR A 170 -9.15 -10.82 17.77
C THR A 170 -7.82 -10.34 17.19
N GLY A 171 -6.94 -9.75 18.00
CA GLY A 171 -5.69 -9.13 17.53
C GLY A 171 -5.89 -7.89 16.65
N GLY A 172 -7.09 -7.32 16.64
CA GLY A 172 -7.40 -6.14 15.85
C GLY A 172 -6.83 -4.84 16.42
N VAL A 173 -6.91 -3.79 15.64
CA VAL A 173 -6.45 -2.45 15.97
C VAL A 173 -7.49 -1.40 15.61
N ILE A 174 -7.43 -0.27 16.29
CA ILE A 174 -8.19 0.93 15.93
C ILE A 174 -7.25 1.86 15.18
N VAL A 175 -7.64 2.24 13.99
CA VAL A 175 -6.97 3.22 13.13
C VAL A 175 -7.62 4.58 13.39
N GLU A 176 -6.83 5.56 13.73
CA GLU A 176 -7.32 6.90 14.02
C GLU A 176 -7.83 7.57 12.74
N ARG A 177 -8.96 8.28 12.84
CA ARG A 177 -9.44 9.13 11.75
C ARG A 177 -8.61 10.41 11.71
N THR A 178 -8.13 10.73 10.51
CA THR A 178 -7.46 12.02 10.22
C THR A 178 -8.20 12.77 9.11
N ALA A 179 -7.75 13.97 8.76
CA ALA A 179 -8.31 14.72 7.63
C ALA A 179 -8.21 13.95 6.29
N ASP A 180 -7.16 13.13 6.16
CA ASP A 180 -6.80 12.45 4.92
C ASP A 180 -7.06 10.92 4.99
N HIS A 181 -7.58 10.43 6.12
CA HIS A 181 -7.81 9.00 6.33
C HIS A 181 -9.12 8.72 7.09
N PRO A 182 -9.95 7.77 6.62
CA PRO A 182 -11.28 7.50 7.19
C PRO A 182 -11.27 6.97 8.62
N GLY A 183 -10.23 6.26 9.04
CA GLY A 183 -10.16 5.61 10.36
C GLY A 183 -11.16 4.47 10.51
N GLY A 184 -11.04 3.71 11.59
CA GLY A 184 -11.93 2.60 11.91
C GLY A 184 -11.23 1.48 12.66
N TYR A 185 -11.96 0.38 12.93
CA TYR A 185 -11.40 -0.85 13.49
C TYR A 185 -11.09 -1.83 12.35
N GLY A 186 -9.90 -2.40 12.35
CA GLY A 186 -9.48 -3.43 11.43
C GLY A 186 -8.89 -4.65 12.16
N ARG A 187 -9.19 -5.84 11.66
CA ARG A 187 -8.58 -7.09 12.12
C ARG A 187 -8.30 -8.01 10.93
N PRO A 188 -7.19 -8.76 10.94
CA PRO A 188 -6.96 -9.79 9.93
C PRO A 188 -8.02 -10.90 10.08
N LEU A 189 -8.47 -11.42 8.95
CA LEU A 189 -9.27 -12.64 8.92
C LEU A 189 -8.30 -13.84 9.03
N ALA A 190 -8.61 -14.76 9.94
CA ALA A 190 -7.92 -16.03 9.98
C ALA A 190 -8.21 -16.80 8.69
N PHE A 191 -7.19 -17.42 8.10
CA PHE A 191 -7.41 -18.33 6.98
C PHE A 191 -8.08 -19.61 7.48
N ASP A 192 -9.17 -20.01 6.83
CA ASP A 192 -9.87 -21.25 7.15
C ASP A 192 -9.03 -22.50 6.78
N SER A 193 -7.99 -22.34 5.96
CA SER A 193 -7.10 -23.43 5.56
C SER A 193 -5.74 -22.92 5.05
N GLU A 194 -4.70 -23.77 5.15
CA GLU A 194 -3.39 -23.55 4.52
C GLU A 194 -3.48 -23.36 2.99
N GLU A 195 -4.49 -23.93 2.35
CA GLU A 195 -4.72 -23.83 0.91
C GLU A 195 -5.10 -22.41 0.51
N LYS A 196 -6.03 -21.77 1.23
CA LYS A 196 -6.38 -20.35 1.03
C LYS A 196 -5.20 -19.42 1.30
N ALA A 197 -4.37 -19.72 2.29
CA ALA A 197 -3.16 -18.98 2.56
C ALA A 197 -2.15 -19.08 1.40
N ARG A 198 -2.01 -20.27 0.78
CA ARG A 198 -1.16 -20.50 -0.39
C ARG A 198 -1.70 -19.83 -1.65
N GLU A 199 -3.02 -19.90 -1.90
CA GLU A 199 -3.66 -19.20 -3.02
C GLU A 199 -3.45 -17.70 -2.93
N ALA A 200 -3.53 -17.18 -1.74
CA ALA A 200 -3.30 -15.80 -1.44
C ALA A 200 -1.85 -15.37 -1.66
N ALA A 201 -0.88 -16.17 -1.23
CA ALA A 201 0.55 -15.95 -1.49
C ALA A 201 0.87 -16.08 -2.99
N LYS A 202 0.15 -16.94 -3.73
CA LYS A 202 0.28 -17.07 -5.17
C LYS A 202 -0.23 -15.83 -5.91
N ALA A 203 -1.40 -15.30 -5.52
CA ALA A 203 -1.95 -14.08 -6.10
C ALA A 203 -1.00 -12.88 -5.94
N PHE A 204 -0.23 -12.84 -4.85
CA PHE A 204 0.81 -11.85 -4.65
C PHE A 204 1.99 -12.02 -5.62
N ASN A 205 2.50 -13.22 -5.80
CA ASN A 205 3.60 -13.47 -6.75
C ASN A 205 3.18 -13.23 -8.21
N ASP A 206 1.88 -13.39 -8.52
CA ASP A 206 1.33 -13.20 -9.88
C ASP A 206 1.28 -11.70 -10.31
N TRP A 207 1.33 -10.74 -9.38
CA TRP A 207 1.38 -9.32 -9.75
C TRP A 207 2.74 -8.89 -10.32
N ARG A 208 3.79 -9.59 -9.95
CA ARG A 208 5.18 -9.28 -10.36
C ARG A 208 5.41 -9.53 -11.85
N GLY A 209 4.86 -10.62 -12.39
CA GLY A 209 5.00 -10.98 -13.78
C GLY A 209 4.48 -9.92 -14.76
N PRO A 210 3.21 -9.49 -14.69
CA PRO A 210 2.68 -8.42 -15.54
C PRO A 210 3.41 -7.09 -15.38
N PHE A 211 3.93 -6.80 -14.21
CA PHE A 211 4.69 -5.59 -13.94
C PHE A 211 6.07 -5.62 -14.61
N ASP A 212 6.79 -6.72 -14.50
CA ASP A 212 8.08 -6.91 -15.17
C ASP A 212 7.92 -6.92 -16.69
N ASP A 213 6.93 -7.63 -17.23
CA ASP A 213 6.59 -7.66 -18.67
C ASP A 213 6.27 -6.26 -19.23
N MET A 214 5.59 -5.41 -18.46
CA MET A 214 5.25 -4.05 -18.85
C MET A 214 6.48 -3.16 -19.01
N TYR A 215 7.51 -3.36 -18.20
CA TYR A 215 8.77 -2.61 -18.29
C TYR A 215 9.74 -3.20 -19.32
N GLU A 216 9.78 -4.50 -19.47
CA GLU A 216 10.60 -5.17 -20.51
C GLU A 216 10.09 -4.84 -21.90
N ASN A 217 8.79 -4.83 -22.14
CA ASN A 217 8.20 -4.49 -23.46
C ASN A 217 8.32 -3.00 -23.82
N THR A 218 8.45 -2.09 -22.84
CA THR A 218 8.72 -0.67 -23.11
C THR A 218 10.18 -0.37 -23.38
N ALA A 219 11.08 -1.27 -22.99
CA ALA A 219 12.51 -1.18 -23.28
C ALA A 219 12.92 -1.78 -24.63
N ALA A 220 11.98 -2.36 -25.40
CA ALA A 220 12.26 -2.80 -26.75
C ALA A 220 12.69 -1.59 -27.60
N PRO A 221 13.87 -1.62 -28.26
CA PRO A 221 14.30 -0.50 -29.07
C PRO A 221 13.29 -0.28 -30.19
N LEU A 222 12.86 0.96 -30.34
CA LEU A 222 12.23 1.41 -31.57
C LEU A 222 13.21 1.06 -32.69
N GLU A 223 12.89 0.07 -33.51
CA GLU A 223 13.64 -0.16 -34.73
C GLU A 223 13.60 1.14 -35.52
N GLU A 224 14.72 1.83 -35.55
CA GLU A 224 14.91 2.96 -36.44
C GLU A 224 14.70 2.47 -37.87
N GLU A 225 13.52 2.74 -38.43
CA GLU A 225 13.32 2.64 -39.87
C GLU A 225 14.32 3.59 -40.52
N LYS A 226 15.45 3.04 -40.93
CA LYS A 226 16.42 3.76 -41.76
C LYS A 226 15.71 4.22 -43.01
N PRO A 227 15.64 5.53 -43.31
CA PRO A 227 15.04 6.00 -44.54
C PRO A 227 15.81 5.40 -45.73
N LYS A 228 15.12 4.63 -46.57
CA LYS A 228 15.64 4.14 -47.83
C LYS A 228 15.78 5.31 -48.78
N TRP A 229 16.96 5.94 -48.77
CA TRP A 229 17.34 6.85 -49.86
C TRP A 229 17.72 6.00 -51.06
N ASN A 230 16.78 5.82 -51.99
CA ASN A 230 17.10 5.36 -53.33
C ASN A 230 17.72 6.54 -54.08
N MET A 231 19.04 6.55 -54.18
CA MET A 231 19.71 7.33 -55.21
C MET A 231 19.78 6.47 -56.46
N GLU A 232 18.81 6.62 -57.36
CA GLU A 232 19.00 6.31 -58.76
C GLU A 232 19.66 7.51 -59.41
N LEU A 233 20.97 7.37 -59.70
CA LEU A 233 21.69 8.24 -60.63
C LEU A 233 21.67 7.60 -62.00
N SER A 234 20.96 8.24 -62.92
CA SER A 234 21.08 8.04 -64.34
C SER A 234 22.22 8.86 -64.92
#